data_9c1105eab6740f09776e808f7cea1605
#
_entry.id   9c1105eab6740f09776e808f7cea1605
#
_cell.length_a   1.000
_cell.length_b   1.000
_cell.length_c   1.000
_cell.angle_alpha   90.00
_cell.angle_beta   90.00
_cell.angle_gamma   90.00
#
_symmetry.space_group_name_H-M   'P 1'
#
loop_
_entity.id
_entity.type
_entity.pdbx_description
1 polymer ?
#
loop_
_entity_poly.entity_id
_entity_poly.type
_entity_poly.pdbx_seq_one_letter_code
_entity_poly.pdbx_strand_id
1 'polypeptide(L)'
;MIVRSIHLGFEVPDTDASMATLYYAADEGALDAARLTGLVAADRSGSPWPLVIVLPGINVAPDSYRWLAIRLVRAGYCVATYANIGSLGPAGRGITPGVDMAALGPDIIASHCSATALGPLLDAIADLDEPVQGLIDFDRVAIGGHSAGGTVALHNTDPSWVSGLVCAFSFGGHTMTSMSLGHGEASVTAVPSKVPILLLAGADDGVVAASRDRYRNDDQAHDPVRRTFDEAIHRNQNDSWLVEIAG
;
A
#
# COMPACT_ATOMS: atom_id res chain seq x y z
N MET A 1 7.98 17.78 16.71
CA MET A 1 7.70 16.31 16.70
C MET A 1 8.86 15.61 15.97
N ILE A 2 9.59 14.78 16.69
CA ILE A 2 10.66 13.93 16.16
C ILE A 2 10.04 12.65 15.63
N VAL A 3 10.45 12.23 14.43
CA VAL A 3 10.03 10.95 13.84
C VAL A 3 11.17 9.95 13.96
N ARG A 4 10.88 8.76 14.43
CA ARG A 4 11.79 7.62 14.54
C ARG A 4 11.26 6.45 13.73
N SER A 5 12.13 5.49 13.51
CA SER A 5 11.73 4.25 12.85
C SER A 5 12.45 3.05 13.45
N ILE A 6 11.80 1.91 13.39
CA ILE A 6 12.38 0.60 13.66
C ILE A 6 12.25 -0.26 12.43
N HIS A 7 13.18 -1.20 12.27
CA HIS A 7 13.16 -2.17 11.19
C HIS A 7 12.78 -3.53 11.77
N LEU A 8 11.94 -4.26 11.03
CA LEU A 8 11.52 -5.60 11.41
C LEU A 8 11.53 -6.51 10.18
N GLY A 9 11.93 -7.77 10.37
CA GLY A 9 11.72 -8.82 9.39
C GLY A 9 10.34 -9.44 9.58
N PHE A 10 9.76 -9.95 8.50
CA PHE A 10 8.54 -10.75 8.55
C PHE A 10 8.57 -11.80 7.44
N GLU A 11 7.80 -12.86 7.61
CA GLU A 11 7.81 -13.99 6.67
C GLU A 11 6.57 -13.93 5.78
N VAL A 12 6.79 -13.90 4.47
CA VAL A 12 5.72 -14.04 3.48
C VAL A 12 5.97 -15.34 2.70
N PRO A 13 5.00 -16.24 2.59
CA PRO A 13 5.16 -17.48 1.84
C PRO A 13 5.66 -17.24 0.41
N ASP A 14 6.51 -18.14 -0.08
CA ASP A 14 7.06 -18.13 -1.44
C ASP A 14 7.90 -16.89 -1.81
N THR A 15 8.43 -16.18 -0.80
CA THR A 15 9.32 -15.03 -0.99
C THR A 15 10.70 -15.28 -0.36
N ASP A 16 11.72 -14.53 -0.82
CA ASP A 16 13.09 -14.70 -0.33
C ASP A 16 13.34 -13.99 1.00
N ALA A 17 12.82 -12.78 1.10
CA ALA A 17 12.98 -11.93 2.26
C ALA A 17 11.91 -10.84 2.27
N SER A 18 11.45 -10.51 3.46
CA SER A 18 10.56 -9.37 3.66
C SER A 18 11.03 -8.56 4.85
N MET A 19 11.12 -7.25 4.66
CA MET A 19 11.55 -6.31 5.69
C MET A 19 10.68 -5.07 5.66
N ALA A 20 10.25 -4.62 6.82
CA ALA A 20 9.49 -3.40 6.97
C ALA A 20 10.23 -2.36 7.80
N THR A 21 9.83 -1.13 7.61
CA THR A 21 10.21 0.02 8.43
C THR A 21 8.95 0.63 9.00
N LEU A 22 8.80 0.57 10.32
CA LEU A 22 7.72 1.22 11.05
C LEU A 22 8.18 2.58 11.56
N TYR A 23 7.50 3.63 11.14
CA TYR A 23 7.72 5.02 11.55
C TYR A 23 6.71 5.44 12.60
N TYR A 24 7.18 6.15 13.63
CA TYR A 24 6.35 6.62 14.74
C TYR A 24 6.83 7.97 15.28
N ALA A 25 5.97 8.66 16.01
CA ALA A 25 6.31 9.85 16.75
C ALA A 25 7.11 9.48 18.01
N ALA A 26 8.26 10.11 18.21
CA ALA A 26 9.10 9.89 19.38
C ALA A 26 8.80 10.90 20.48
N ASP A 27 8.91 10.46 21.73
CA ASP A 27 8.87 11.33 22.90
C ASP A 27 10.07 12.30 22.87
N GLU A 28 9.78 13.58 22.80
CA GLU A 28 10.81 14.63 22.80
C GLU A 28 11.51 14.80 24.16
N GLY A 29 10.87 14.33 25.23
CA GLY A 29 11.41 14.30 26.60
C GLY A 29 12.30 13.10 26.88
N ALA A 30 12.51 12.21 25.91
CA ALA A 30 13.35 11.03 26.09
C ALA A 30 14.77 11.40 26.56
N LEU A 31 15.27 10.65 27.53
CA LEU A 31 16.60 10.84 28.10
C LEU A 31 17.70 10.76 27.03
N ASP A 32 18.79 11.52 27.23
CA ASP A 32 19.95 11.50 26.33
C ASP A 32 20.51 10.08 26.15
N ALA A 33 20.44 9.23 27.17
CA ALA A 33 20.82 7.82 27.07
C ALA A 33 20.01 7.03 26.03
N ALA A 34 18.70 7.28 25.92
CA ALA A 34 17.86 6.67 24.91
C ALA A 34 18.21 7.15 23.50
N ARG A 35 18.66 8.41 23.37
CA ARG A 35 19.14 8.96 22.09
C ARG A 35 20.42 8.29 21.62
N LEU A 36 21.31 7.90 22.54
CA LEU A 36 22.56 7.22 22.22
C LEU A 36 22.35 5.80 21.72
N THR A 37 21.33 5.09 22.22
CA THR A 37 21.00 3.73 21.79
C THR A 37 20.17 3.69 20.50
N GLY A 38 19.61 4.83 20.09
CA GLY A 38 18.66 4.91 18.97
C GLY A 38 17.25 4.42 19.30
N LEU A 39 17.05 3.77 20.44
CA LEU A 39 15.75 3.32 20.94
C LEU A 39 15.11 4.46 21.74
N VAL A 40 14.40 5.32 21.06
CA VAL A 40 13.69 6.43 21.69
C VAL A 40 12.25 6.03 21.93
N ALA A 41 11.77 6.24 23.16
CA ALA A 41 10.38 5.97 23.52
C ALA A 41 9.40 6.63 22.54
N ALA A 42 8.29 5.99 22.29
CA ALA A 42 7.24 6.55 21.47
C ALA A 42 6.47 7.64 22.24
N ASP A 43 6.05 8.67 21.51
CA ASP A 43 5.08 9.64 22.03
C ASP A 43 3.72 8.94 22.17
N ARG A 44 3.25 8.84 23.42
CA ARG A 44 1.98 8.19 23.73
C ARG A 44 0.84 9.19 23.93
N SER A 45 1.11 10.50 23.74
CA SER A 45 0.08 11.53 23.82
C SER A 45 -0.90 11.40 22.65
N GLY A 46 -2.06 10.83 22.89
CA GLY A 46 -3.07 10.57 21.87
C GLY A 46 -3.03 9.16 21.24
N SER A 47 -2.17 8.27 21.77
CA SER A 47 -2.21 6.84 21.39
C SER A 47 -3.51 6.17 21.93
N PRO A 48 -3.97 5.06 21.31
CA PRO A 48 -3.34 4.39 20.16
C PRO A 48 -3.53 5.14 18.84
N TRP A 49 -2.46 5.13 18.01
CA TRP A 49 -2.41 5.82 16.73
C TRP A 49 -2.88 4.92 15.58
N PRO A 50 -3.67 5.43 14.61
CA PRO A 50 -4.01 4.65 13.42
C PRO A 50 -2.76 4.28 12.61
N LEU A 51 -2.83 3.13 11.93
CA LEU A 51 -1.74 2.61 11.09
C LEU A 51 -2.00 2.89 9.61
N VAL A 52 -0.98 3.37 8.91
CA VAL A 52 -0.97 3.44 7.45
C VAL A 52 0.09 2.49 6.90
N ILE A 53 -0.30 1.57 6.03
CA ILE A 53 0.63 0.67 5.33
C ILE A 53 0.79 1.14 3.89
N VAL A 54 2.03 1.40 3.47
CA VAL A 54 2.36 1.83 2.11
C VAL A 54 2.96 0.67 1.33
N LEU A 55 2.20 0.14 0.38
CA LEU A 55 2.60 -0.97 -0.48
C LEU A 55 3.55 -0.46 -1.58
N PRO A 56 4.69 -1.14 -1.81
CA PRO A 56 5.69 -0.70 -2.76
C PRO A 56 5.26 -0.90 -4.22
N GLY A 57 5.71 -0.01 -5.10
CA GLY A 57 5.77 -0.28 -6.53
C GLY A 57 6.83 -1.34 -6.85
N ILE A 58 6.76 -1.92 -8.05
CA ILE A 58 7.77 -2.87 -8.53
C ILE A 58 9.15 -2.23 -8.51
N ASN A 59 10.10 -2.87 -7.82
CA ASN A 59 11.49 -2.41 -7.66
C ASN A 59 11.65 -1.00 -7.07
N VAL A 60 10.66 -0.53 -6.29
CA VAL A 60 10.75 0.74 -5.56
C VAL A 60 11.08 0.45 -4.10
N ALA A 61 12.24 0.93 -3.66
CA ALA A 61 12.71 0.73 -2.29
C ALA A 61 11.82 1.49 -1.27
N PRO A 62 11.64 0.96 -0.04
CA PRO A 62 10.84 1.58 1.00
C PRO A 62 11.25 3.03 1.33
N ASP A 63 12.54 3.33 1.22
CA ASP A 63 13.08 4.67 1.46
C ASP A 63 12.52 5.73 0.51
N SER A 64 12.06 5.35 -0.67
CA SER A 64 11.39 6.25 -1.62
C SER A 64 10.09 6.83 -1.04
N TYR A 65 9.49 6.18 -0.05
CA TYR A 65 8.26 6.62 0.62
C TYR A 65 8.51 7.30 1.97
N ARG A 66 9.77 7.43 2.39
CA ARG A 66 10.15 8.02 3.69
C ARG A 66 9.58 9.41 3.91
N TRP A 67 9.57 10.23 2.87
CA TRP A 67 9.01 11.59 2.93
C TRP A 67 7.51 11.57 3.27
N LEU A 68 6.75 10.64 2.67
CA LEU A 68 5.34 10.46 2.93
C LEU A 68 5.12 9.93 4.36
N ALA A 69 5.89 8.91 4.76
CA ALA A 69 5.83 8.35 6.11
C ALA A 69 6.06 9.44 7.18
N ILE A 70 7.08 10.28 7.01
CA ILE A 70 7.34 11.39 7.94
C ILE A 70 6.17 12.39 8.00
N ARG A 71 5.54 12.70 6.86
CA ARG A 71 4.38 13.60 6.81
C ARG A 71 3.18 13.00 7.53
N LEU A 72 2.90 11.73 7.30
CA LEU A 72 1.79 11.04 7.94
C LEU A 72 2.02 10.88 9.46
N VAL A 73 3.24 10.55 9.90
CA VAL A 73 3.54 10.51 11.35
C VAL A 73 3.29 11.87 12.01
N ARG A 74 3.69 12.95 11.34
CA ARG A 74 3.43 14.31 11.84
C ARG A 74 1.94 14.69 11.85
N ALA A 75 1.13 13.97 11.08
CA ALA A 75 -0.32 14.12 11.06
C ALA A 75 -1.05 13.18 12.05
N GLY A 76 -0.32 12.38 12.84
CA GLY A 76 -0.89 11.55 13.90
C GLY A 76 -1.13 10.09 13.50
N TYR A 77 -0.28 9.53 12.66
CA TYR A 77 -0.35 8.13 12.25
C TYR A 77 0.94 7.38 12.61
N CYS A 78 0.87 6.09 12.83
CA CYS A 78 2.01 5.19 12.62
C CYS A 78 2.04 4.77 11.14
N VAL A 79 3.22 4.60 10.57
CA VAL A 79 3.34 4.29 9.14
C VAL A 79 4.31 3.13 8.92
N ALA A 80 3.87 2.11 8.20
CA ALA A 80 4.73 1.02 7.76
C ALA A 80 4.99 1.13 6.25
N THR A 81 6.26 1.04 5.87
CA THR A 81 6.70 0.81 4.49
C THR A 81 7.46 -0.51 4.46
N TYR A 82 7.46 -1.23 3.35
CA TYR A 82 8.15 -2.52 3.31
C TYR A 82 8.75 -2.84 1.93
N ALA A 83 9.69 -3.76 1.93
CA ALA A 83 10.17 -4.48 0.76
C ALA A 83 9.87 -5.97 0.94
N ASN A 84 9.25 -6.56 -0.05
CA ASN A 84 9.04 -7.98 -0.17
C ASN A 84 9.76 -8.47 -1.43
N ILE A 85 10.78 -9.31 -1.29
CA ILE A 85 11.58 -9.80 -2.41
C ILE A 85 10.97 -11.09 -2.94
N GLY A 86 10.38 -11.01 -4.10
CA GLY A 86 9.68 -12.13 -4.72
C GLY A 86 9.96 -12.27 -6.21
N SER A 87 9.26 -13.20 -6.84
CA SER A 87 9.34 -13.42 -8.28
C SER A 87 8.66 -12.28 -9.06
N LEU A 88 9.32 -11.82 -10.11
CA LEU A 88 8.79 -10.91 -11.12
C LEU A 88 8.54 -11.65 -12.45
N GLY A 89 8.36 -12.96 -12.40
CA GLY A 89 8.21 -13.80 -13.58
C GLY A 89 9.48 -13.80 -14.45
N PRO A 90 9.37 -13.62 -15.78
CA PRO A 90 10.53 -13.61 -16.69
C PRO A 90 11.55 -12.50 -16.39
N ALA A 91 11.15 -11.44 -15.67
CA ALA A 91 12.05 -10.36 -15.27
C ALA A 91 12.96 -10.71 -14.07
N GLY A 92 12.82 -11.93 -13.52
CA GLY A 92 13.66 -12.39 -12.42
C GLY A 92 13.05 -12.13 -11.05
N ARG A 93 13.83 -11.60 -10.12
CA ARG A 93 13.41 -11.33 -8.73
C ARG A 93 13.61 -9.85 -8.40
N GLY A 94 12.77 -9.34 -7.51
CA GLY A 94 12.86 -7.95 -7.09
C GLY A 94 11.81 -7.58 -6.05
N ILE A 95 11.74 -6.30 -5.73
CA ILE A 95 10.74 -5.78 -4.80
C ILE A 95 9.36 -5.85 -5.45
N THR A 96 8.42 -6.46 -4.75
CA THR A 96 7.01 -6.59 -5.14
C THR A 96 6.11 -6.21 -3.96
N PRO A 97 4.86 -5.79 -4.19
CA PRO A 97 3.91 -5.55 -3.09
C PRO A 97 3.47 -6.84 -2.38
N GLY A 98 3.87 -8.03 -2.85
CA GLY A 98 3.37 -9.31 -2.36
C GLY A 98 1.93 -9.55 -2.84
N VAL A 99 1.80 -10.33 -3.92
CA VAL A 99 0.49 -10.63 -4.51
C VAL A 99 0.42 -12.10 -4.90
N ASP A 100 -0.69 -12.73 -4.58
CA ASP A 100 -1.02 -14.04 -5.10
C ASP A 100 -1.41 -13.92 -6.59
N MET A 101 -0.51 -14.35 -7.47
CA MET A 101 -0.74 -14.30 -8.91
C MET A 101 -1.89 -15.20 -9.35
N ALA A 102 -2.19 -16.29 -8.61
CA ALA A 102 -3.32 -17.16 -8.90
C ALA A 102 -4.65 -16.45 -8.65
N ALA A 103 -4.68 -15.49 -7.73
CA ALA A 103 -5.86 -14.67 -7.41
C ALA A 103 -6.17 -13.57 -8.44
N LEU A 104 -5.33 -13.41 -9.47
CA LEU A 104 -5.50 -12.34 -10.47
C LEU A 104 -6.25 -12.77 -11.74
N GLY A 105 -6.72 -14.02 -11.82
CA GLY A 105 -7.50 -14.49 -12.96
C GLY A 105 -8.89 -13.82 -13.06
N PRO A 106 -9.48 -13.76 -14.27
CA PRO A 106 -10.73 -13.00 -14.52
C PRO A 106 -11.93 -13.45 -13.67
N ASP A 107 -12.00 -14.73 -13.31
CA ASP A 107 -13.14 -15.28 -12.55
C ASP A 107 -13.01 -15.10 -11.03
N ILE A 108 -11.82 -14.75 -10.54
CA ILE A 108 -11.51 -14.75 -9.09
C ILE A 108 -10.92 -13.43 -8.58
N ILE A 109 -10.47 -12.55 -9.46
CA ILE A 109 -9.92 -11.26 -9.06
C ILE A 109 -10.93 -10.47 -8.22
N ALA A 110 -10.47 -9.83 -7.16
CA ALA A 110 -11.29 -9.08 -6.21
C ALA A 110 -12.42 -9.90 -5.53
N SER A 111 -12.31 -11.24 -5.49
CA SER A 111 -13.23 -12.11 -4.75
C SER A 111 -12.70 -12.56 -3.38
N HIS A 112 -11.40 -12.43 -3.15
CA HIS A 112 -10.71 -12.72 -1.89
C HIS A 112 -9.42 -11.90 -1.78
N CYS A 113 -8.78 -11.93 -0.62
CA CYS A 113 -7.51 -11.23 -0.40
C CYS A 113 -6.43 -11.75 -1.33
N SER A 114 -5.87 -10.86 -2.14
CA SER A 114 -4.74 -11.16 -3.02
C SER A 114 -3.39 -10.64 -2.48
N ALA A 115 -3.42 -9.81 -1.44
CA ALA A 115 -2.23 -9.17 -0.87
C ALA A 115 -1.56 -10.12 0.15
N THR A 116 -0.59 -10.91 -0.28
CA THR A 116 0.08 -11.93 0.55
C THR A 116 0.93 -11.36 1.68
N ALA A 117 1.39 -10.11 1.56
CA ALA A 117 2.27 -9.50 2.55
C ALA A 117 1.53 -8.78 3.69
N LEU A 118 0.25 -8.41 3.52
CA LEU A 118 -0.47 -7.56 4.50
C LEU A 118 -0.72 -8.27 5.83
N GLY A 119 -1.25 -9.49 5.81
CA GLY A 119 -1.49 -10.27 7.03
C GLY A 119 -0.20 -10.48 7.84
N PRO A 120 0.84 -11.12 7.25
CA PRO A 120 2.12 -11.32 7.93
C PRO A 120 2.77 -10.04 8.45
N LEU A 121 2.64 -8.92 7.72
CA LEU A 121 3.15 -7.63 8.18
C LEU A 121 2.39 -7.10 9.39
N LEU A 122 1.06 -7.18 9.39
CA LEU A 122 0.23 -6.78 10.52
C LEU A 122 0.54 -7.60 11.77
N ASP A 123 0.69 -8.92 11.62
CA ASP A 123 1.06 -9.82 12.72
C ASP A 123 2.44 -9.45 13.29
N ALA A 124 3.43 -9.26 12.42
CA ALA A 124 4.78 -8.88 12.85
C ALA A 124 4.83 -7.50 13.54
N ILE A 125 4.00 -6.57 13.15
CA ILE A 125 3.89 -5.25 13.82
C ILE A 125 3.18 -5.41 15.18
N ALA A 126 2.18 -6.27 15.28
CA ALA A 126 1.45 -6.50 16.53
C ALA A 126 2.33 -7.18 17.60
N ASP A 127 3.29 -7.99 17.17
CA ASP A 127 4.23 -8.70 18.03
C ASP A 127 5.43 -7.84 18.50
N LEU A 128 5.50 -6.56 18.09
CA LEU A 128 6.60 -5.68 18.49
C LEU A 128 6.51 -5.30 19.97
N ASP A 129 7.67 -5.39 20.61
CA ASP A 129 7.91 -4.93 21.99
C ASP A 129 8.07 -3.39 22.05
N GLU A 130 8.55 -2.89 23.22
CA GLU A 130 8.96 -1.48 23.35
C GLU A 130 9.97 -1.08 22.27
N PRO A 131 9.94 0.16 21.76
CA PRO A 131 9.17 1.30 22.27
C PRO A 131 7.74 1.46 21.73
N VAL A 132 7.26 0.54 20.90
CA VAL A 132 5.98 0.70 20.16
C VAL A 132 4.86 -0.22 20.63
N GLN A 133 5.10 -1.08 21.61
CA GLN A 133 4.08 -1.97 22.16
C GLN A 133 2.83 -1.17 22.61
N GLY A 134 1.65 -1.55 22.10
CA GLY A 134 0.38 -0.89 22.41
C GLY A 134 0.23 0.54 21.89
N LEU A 135 1.13 0.96 20.98
CA LEU A 135 1.08 2.30 20.38
C LEU A 135 0.06 2.39 19.25
N ILE A 136 -0.21 1.29 18.57
CA ILE A 136 -0.95 1.22 17.31
C ILE A 136 -2.39 0.78 17.56
N ASP A 137 -3.30 1.45 16.87
CA ASP A 137 -4.72 1.07 16.77
C ASP A 137 -4.95 0.20 15.54
N PHE A 138 -5.03 -1.11 15.77
CA PHE A 138 -5.28 -2.08 14.72
C PHE A 138 -6.74 -2.13 14.24
N ASP A 139 -7.65 -1.39 14.88
CA ASP A 139 -9.02 -1.20 14.40
C ASP A 139 -9.13 -0.04 13.41
N ARG A 140 -8.05 0.71 13.21
CA ARG A 140 -7.97 1.85 12.28
C ARG A 140 -6.74 1.73 11.37
N VAL A 141 -6.82 0.84 10.39
CA VAL A 141 -5.77 0.58 9.40
C VAL A 141 -6.15 1.20 8.06
N ALA A 142 -5.25 1.96 7.47
CA ALA A 142 -5.33 2.39 6.08
C ALA A 142 -4.29 1.63 5.25
N ILE A 143 -4.68 1.16 4.07
CA ILE A 143 -3.73 0.62 3.10
C ILE A 143 -3.63 1.54 1.90
N GLY A 144 -2.45 1.68 1.34
CA GLY A 144 -2.27 2.42 0.10
C GLY A 144 -0.96 2.07 -0.55
N GLY A 145 -0.75 2.54 -1.77
CA GLY A 145 0.48 2.22 -2.45
C GLY A 145 0.71 3.02 -3.71
N HIS A 146 1.87 2.77 -4.29
CA HIS A 146 2.32 3.38 -5.51
C HIS A 146 2.39 2.33 -6.63
N SER A 147 1.93 2.69 -7.84
CA SER A 147 2.02 1.80 -9.00
C SER A 147 1.40 0.42 -8.71
N ALA A 148 2.13 -0.67 -8.87
CA ALA A 148 1.65 -2.02 -8.55
C ALA A 148 1.14 -2.16 -7.11
N GLY A 149 1.78 -1.50 -6.13
CA GLY A 149 1.30 -1.46 -4.75
C GLY A 149 -0.06 -0.76 -4.63
N GLY A 150 -0.28 0.29 -5.42
CA GLY A 150 -1.58 0.96 -5.52
C GLY A 150 -2.66 0.05 -6.10
N THR A 151 -2.33 -0.73 -7.15
CA THR A 151 -3.21 -1.73 -7.73
C THR A 151 -3.61 -2.80 -6.71
N VAL A 152 -2.61 -3.34 -5.97
CA VAL A 152 -2.87 -4.33 -4.92
C VAL A 152 -3.74 -3.74 -3.80
N ALA A 153 -3.49 -2.51 -3.37
CA ALA A 153 -4.33 -1.85 -2.38
C ALA A 153 -5.78 -1.72 -2.85
N LEU A 154 -6.02 -1.35 -4.11
CA LEU A 154 -7.37 -1.24 -4.68
C LEU A 154 -8.11 -2.57 -4.69
N HIS A 155 -7.45 -3.65 -5.08
CA HIS A 155 -8.07 -4.98 -5.10
C HIS A 155 -8.35 -5.56 -3.71
N ASN A 156 -7.81 -4.97 -2.64
CA ASN A 156 -7.95 -5.45 -1.27
C ASN A 156 -8.73 -4.46 -0.37
N THR A 157 -9.72 -3.76 -0.92
CA THR A 157 -10.55 -2.77 -0.21
C THR A 157 -11.76 -3.38 0.50
N ASP A 158 -11.67 -4.64 0.92
CA ASP A 158 -12.68 -5.32 1.72
C ASP A 158 -12.18 -5.49 3.17
N PRO A 159 -12.86 -4.90 4.19
CA PRO A 159 -12.46 -5.03 5.59
C PRO A 159 -12.48 -6.48 6.13
N SER A 160 -13.20 -7.38 5.46
CA SER A 160 -13.18 -8.79 5.84
C SER A 160 -11.87 -9.51 5.47
N TRP A 161 -11.04 -8.89 4.63
CA TRP A 161 -9.75 -9.43 4.17
C TRP A 161 -8.55 -8.80 4.86
N VAL A 162 -8.68 -7.56 5.30
CA VAL A 162 -7.63 -6.81 5.99
C VAL A 162 -8.20 -6.32 7.30
N SER A 163 -7.71 -6.86 8.41
CA SER A 163 -8.19 -6.51 9.74
C SER A 163 -8.07 -5.02 10.02
N GLY A 164 -9.15 -4.43 10.52
CA GLY A 164 -9.21 -3.01 10.87
C GLY A 164 -9.18 -2.03 9.71
N LEU A 165 -9.32 -2.48 8.46
CA LEU A 165 -9.29 -1.61 7.30
C LEU A 165 -10.42 -0.58 7.33
N VAL A 166 -10.06 0.71 7.27
CA VAL A 166 -11.01 1.83 7.29
C VAL A 166 -10.97 2.70 6.03
N CYS A 167 -9.89 2.72 5.29
CA CYS A 167 -9.79 3.43 4.00
C CYS A 167 -8.61 2.92 3.18
N ALA A 168 -8.59 3.28 1.89
CA ALA A 168 -7.50 2.95 0.98
C ALA A 168 -7.10 4.14 0.10
N PHE A 169 -5.85 4.15 -0.38
CA PHE A 169 -5.40 5.10 -1.40
C PHE A 169 -4.49 4.43 -2.43
N SER A 170 -4.44 5.02 -3.63
CA SER A 170 -3.56 4.58 -4.71
C SER A 170 -2.95 5.78 -5.41
N PHE A 171 -1.63 5.78 -5.61
CA PHE A 171 -0.92 6.76 -6.41
C PHE A 171 -0.36 6.10 -7.68
N GLY A 172 -0.82 6.50 -8.84
CA GLY A 172 -0.43 5.94 -10.14
C GLY A 172 -0.77 4.44 -10.31
N GLY A 173 -1.56 3.85 -9.40
CA GLY A 173 -2.06 2.48 -9.54
C GLY A 173 -3.43 2.46 -10.21
N HIS A 174 -3.69 1.41 -10.98
CA HIS A 174 -4.93 1.22 -11.74
C HIS A 174 -5.31 -0.26 -11.80
N THR A 175 -6.55 -0.58 -12.15
CA THR A 175 -7.06 -1.95 -12.24
C THR A 175 -7.27 -2.44 -13.68
N MET A 176 -6.66 -1.76 -14.66
CA MET A 176 -6.53 -2.35 -16.00
C MET A 176 -5.60 -3.56 -15.95
N THR A 177 -6.02 -4.64 -16.55
CA THR A 177 -5.34 -5.94 -16.44
C THR A 177 -4.72 -6.37 -17.75
N SER A 178 -3.64 -7.15 -17.62
CA SER A 178 -2.93 -7.69 -18.78
C SER A 178 -3.67 -8.90 -19.37
N MET A 179 -3.71 -8.97 -20.69
CA MET A 179 -4.20 -10.16 -21.41
C MET A 179 -3.41 -11.42 -21.05
N SER A 180 -2.16 -11.30 -20.61
CA SER A 180 -1.35 -12.44 -20.15
C SER A 180 -1.92 -13.13 -18.90
N LEU A 181 -2.81 -12.48 -18.17
CA LEU A 181 -3.53 -13.02 -17.02
C LEU A 181 -4.91 -13.59 -17.41
N GLY A 182 -5.22 -13.66 -18.70
CA GLY A 182 -6.49 -14.21 -19.21
C GLY A 182 -7.63 -13.19 -19.32
N HIS A 183 -7.39 -11.93 -18.99
CA HIS A 183 -8.41 -10.88 -19.14
C HIS A 183 -8.62 -10.45 -20.58
N GLY A 184 -9.79 -9.89 -20.87
CA GLY A 184 -10.08 -9.31 -22.17
C GLY A 184 -9.23 -8.06 -22.46
N GLU A 185 -9.22 -7.66 -23.72
CA GLU A 185 -8.56 -6.44 -24.18
C GLU A 185 -9.13 -5.22 -23.45
N ALA A 186 -8.26 -4.31 -23.04
CA ALA A 186 -8.60 -3.08 -22.32
C ALA A 186 -9.50 -3.26 -21.09
N SER A 187 -9.52 -4.44 -20.48
CA SER A 187 -10.35 -4.73 -19.33
C SER A 187 -9.94 -3.93 -18.09
N VAL A 188 -10.96 -3.45 -17.37
CA VAL A 188 -10.83 -2.87 -16.03
C VAL A 188 -11.49 -3.82 -15.06
N THR A 189 -10.77 -4.26 -14.02
CA THR A 189 -11.32 -5.17 -13.02
C THR A 189 -11.95 -4.41 -11.86
N ALA A 190 -13.01 -4.99 -11.32
CA ALA A 190 -13.75 -4.39 -10.21
C ALA A 190 -12.90 -4.22 -8.97
N VAL A 191 -13.18 -3.15 -8.24
CA VAL A 191 -12.65 -2.87 -6.90
C VAL A 191 -13.75 -3.18 -5.90
N PRO A 192 -13.51 -3.92 -4.81
CA PRO A 192 -14.54 -4.21 -3.80
C PRO A 192 -15.23 -2.97 -3.25
N SER A 193 -14.50 -1.87 -3.11
CA SER A 193 -15.01 -0.53 -2.73
C SER A 193 -15.83 -0.52 -1.44
N LYS A 194 -15.49 -1.38 -0.47
CA LYS A 194 -16.21 -1.46 0.83
C LYS A 194 -15.73 -0.45 1.86
N VAL A 195 -14.71 0.34 1.52
CA VAL A 195 -14.18 1.46 2.32
C VAL A 195 -13.97 2.69 1.42
N PRO A 196 -13.87 3.89 1.99
CA PRO A 196 -13.48 5.09 1.24
C PRO A 196 -12.15 4.93 0.51
N ILE A 197 -12.08 5.45 -0.74
CA ILE A 197 -10.90 5.30 -1.60
C ILE A 197 -10.47 6.65 -2.16
N LEU A 198 -9.15 6.92 -2.09
CA LEU A 198 -8.52 8.07 -2.75
C LEU A 198 -7.60 7.58 -3.86
N LEU A 199 -7.89 7.97 -5.11
CA LEU A 199 -6.97 7.81 -6.23
C LEU A 199 -6.22 9.11 -6.49
N LEU A 200 -4.92 8.97 -6.72
CA LEU A 200 -4.02 10.06 -7.09
C LEU A 200 -3.39 9.72 -8.45
N ALA A 201 -3.56 10.60 -9.43
CA ALA A 201 -2.97 10.49 -10.76
C ALA A 201 -2.02 11.65 -11.02
N GLY A 202 -0.88 11.40 -11.63
CA GLY A 202 -0.04 12.45 -12.21
C GLY A 202 -0.53 12.77 -13.63
N ALA A 203 -0.78 14.03 -13.94
CA ALA A 203 -1.24 14.43 -15.28
C ALA A 203 -0.21 14.10 -16.37
N ASP A 204 1.09 14.14 -16.01
CA ASP A 204 2.21 13.84 -16.89
C ASP A 204 2.90 12.51 -16.56
N ASP A 205 2.16 11.52 -16.01
CA ASP A 205 2.73 10.21 -15.66
C ASP A 205 3.06 9.39 -16.91
N GLY A 206 4.31 9.57 -17.40
CA GLY A 206 4.80 8.89 -18.58
C GLY A 206 4.90 7.37 -18.43
N VAL A 207 5.02 6.83 -17.21
CA VAL A 207 5.09 5.39 -16.95
C VAL A 207 3.71 4.77 -17.12
N VAL A 208 2.67 5.35 -16.56
CA VAL A 208 1.28 4.90 -16.73
C VAL A 208 0.87 5.07 -18.20
N ALA A 209 1.22 6.19 -18.84
CA ALA A 209 0.95 6.40 -20.26
C ALA A 209 1.65 5.37 -21.16
N ALA A 210 2.92 5.03 -20.88
CA ALA A 210 3.68 4.03 -21.64
C ALA A 210 3.14 2.59 -21.48
N SER A 211 2.36 2.33 -20.45
CA SER A 211 1.75 1.01 -20.25
C SER A 211 0.52 0.75 -21.12
N ARG A 212 0.07 1.73 -21.91
CA ARG A 212 -1.11 1.61 -22.80
C ARG A 212 -1.04 0.42 -23.74
N ASP A 213 0.13 0.21 -24.37
CA ASP A 213 0.34 -0.90 -25.31
C ASP A 213 0.16 -2.27 -24.65
N ARG A 214 0.51 -2.38 -23.36
CA ARG A 214 0.39 -3.61 -22.59
C ARG A 214 -1.07 -4.02 -22.39
N TYR A 215 -1.98 -3.05 -22.37
CA TYR A 215 -3.41 -3.26 -22.15
C TYR A 215 -4.23 -3.12 -23.43
N ARG A 216 -3.58 -2.84 -24.57
CA ARG A 216 -4.20 -2.55 -25.88
C ARG A 216 -5.35 -1.54 -25.77
N ASN A 217 -5.09 -0.47 -25.04
CA ASN A 217 -6.05 0.63 -24.91
C ASN A 217 -5.79 1.59 -26.08
N ASP A 218 -6.27 1.24 -27.28
CA ASP A 218 -6.10 2.05 -28.50
C ASP A 218 -6.93 3.36 -28.44
N ASP A 219 -7.88 3.44 -27.54
CA ASP A 219 -8.67 4.65 -27.39
C ASP A 219 -7.88 5.71 -26.61
N GLN A 220 -7.46 6.67 -27.33
CA GLN A 220 -6.56 7.78 -27.02
C GLN A 220 -6.97 8.65 -25.84
N ALA A 221 -8.09 8.42 -25.22
CA ALA A 221 -8.70 9.40 -24.33
C ALA A 221 -8.57 9.08 -22.85
N HIS A 222 -8.18 7.87 -22.46
CA HIS A 222 -8.42 7.48 -21.06
C HIS A 222 -7.17 7.00 -20.35
N ASP A 223 -6.69 7.86 -19.44
CA ASP A 223 -5.76 7.50 -18.39
C ASP A 223 -6.27 6.25 -17.64
N PRO A 224 -5.46 5.19 -17.49
CA PRO A 224 -5.81 3.99 -16.76
C PRO A 224 -6.32 4.23 -15.33
N VAL A 225 -5.79 5.24 -14.63
CA VAL A 225 -6.25 5.61 -13.28
C VAL A 225 -7.65 6.19 -13.33
N ARG A 226 -7.94 7.08 -14.27
CA ARG A 226 -9.28 7.64 -14.47
C ARG A 226 -10.27 6.57 -14.85
N ARG A 227 -9.93 5.65 -15.76
CA ARG A 227 -10.79 4.51 -16.09
C ARG A 227 -11.09 3.65 -14.88
N THR A 228 -10.09 3.37 -14.05
CA THR A 228 -10.30 2.65 -12.78
C THR A 228 -11.31 3.38 -11.90
N PHE A 229 -11.19 4.70 -11.76
CA PHE A 229 -12.12 5.49 -10.97
C PHE A 229 -13.55 5.45 -11.52
N ASP A 230 -13.70 5.58 -12.83
CA ASP A 230 -15.01 5.68 -13.47
C ASP A 230 -15.71 4.33 -13.65
N GLU A 231 -14.96 3.25 -13.90
CA GLU A 231 -15.50 1.95 -14.29
C GLU A 231 -15.44 0.90 -13.16
N ALA A 232 -14.42 0.95 -12.28
CA ALA A 232 -14.16 -0.10 -11.29
C ALA A 232 -14.63 0.24 -9.87
N ILE A 233 -14.70 1.53 -9.51
CA ILE A 233 -15.04 1.94 -8.15
C ILE A 233 -16.53 2.20 -8.01
N HIS A 234 -17.16 1.49 -7.06
CA HIS A 234 -18.59 1.63 -6.77
C HIS A 234 -18.85 2.85 -5.85
N ARG A 235 -18.83 4.05 -6.42
CA ARG A 235 -18.98 5.34 -5.72
C ARG A 235 -20.28 5.50 -4.94
N ASN A 236 -21.29 4.68 -5.21
CA ASN A 236 -22.57 4.71 -4.50
C ASN A 236 -22.51 3.99 -3.13
N GLN A 237 -21.43 3.25 -2.86
CA GLN A 237 -21.28 2.47 -1.61
C GLN A 237 -20.45 3.21 -0.57
N ASN A 238 -19.40 3.92 -1.01
CA ASN A 238 -18.50 4.69 -0.15
C ASN A 238 -18.01 5.94 -0.86
N ASP A 239 -17.60 6.93 -0.08
CA ASP A 239 -16.96 8.12 -0.60
C ASP A 239 -15.65 7.76 -1.33
N SER A 240 -15.50 8.28 -2.54
CA SER A 240 -14.28 8.04 -3.33
C SER A 240 -13.91 9.31 -4.08
N TRP A 241 -12.62 9.55 -4.18
CA TRP A 241 -12.08 10.75 -4.82
C TRP A 241 -11.01 10.38 -5.84
N LEU A 242 -10.98 11.11 -6.93
CA LEU A 242 -9.86 11.16 -7.86
C LEU A 242 -9.24 12.55 -7.81
N VAL A 243 -7.94 12.60 -7.53
CA VAL A 243 -7.14 13.84 -7.55
C VAL A 243 -6.09 13.72 -8.62
N GLU A 244 -6.14 14.63 -9.60
CA GLU A 244 -5.12 14.76 -10.63
C GLU A 244 -4.12 15.84 -10.21
N ILE A 245 -2.85 15.48 -10.19
CA ILE A 245 -1.74 16.35 -9.82
C ILE A 245 -1.11 16.84 -11.11
N ALA A 246 -1.19 18.14 -11.36
CA ALA A 246 -0.51 18.78 -12.46
C ALA A 246 1.01 18.67 -12.30
N GLY A 247 1.72 18.43 -13.39
CA GLY A 247 3.18 18.33 -13.42
C GLY A 247 3.89 19.68 -13.30
#